data_c8baf7924f5141abe12353c8e7bec18c
#
_entry.id   c8baf7924f5141abe12353c8e7bec18c
#
_cell.length_a   1.000
_cell.length_b   1.000
_cell.length_c   1.000
_cell.angle_alpha   90.00
_cell.angle_beta   90.00
_cell.angle_gamma   90.00
#
_symmetry.space_group_name_H-M   'P 1'
#
loop_
_entity.id
_entity.type
_entity.pdbx_description
1 polymer ?
#
loop_
_entity_poly.entity_id
_entity_poly.type
_entity_poly.pdbx_seq_one_letter_code
_entity_poly.pdbx_strand_id
1 'polypeptide(L)'
;MKTFPLHAIALLVGLLCWSSNGQAALREVIVSHTDEKGVLQLYRMKEDGTGSRQLTFSKHGCRMPSCSPDGKKLAYVEQIDHGLAIRVSDPDGKNVRTLVKEGMNLIPSWFPDSEQLVWMKVKPQPKQDPARNAQIHALDVRSGKIRRLFTDKEQLKHSNAMPVVSPQGDRIAFVSNRSGEMRVWVSALDGSGAKLVSEPQKEYHEEIKAPFEQKVPAWSPDGKWIAHWEGVEMIHMSKFTGVPNPQRDQIIASTFHVWVVGSDGKNRRKAGRGDDPTWSPDGFVTRAFPDPRRGGPLVMVESATGDKPLSIVPPRRNWGRFTWVPLQTEEKTGAKAPIVSSFEGRVYVGPGFRKKAPDPTERIIKTQAGYDAFVGKIPKRTISKTNPSPPSKDPLLKKPPIDFDKHMMLVAIRSDSMYVTPKLESVGAEKNTLLVHIIDPDLGETRFLNQMQGVGTYLAIVVPKRKGPIKFLRKKGNPEPR
;
A
#
# COMPACT_ATOMS: atom_id res chain seq x y z
N MET A 1 -9.92 -79.13 -3.92
CA MET A 1 -10.37 -79.32 -2.51
C MET A 1 -10.18 -78.00 -1.79
N LYS A 2 -11.30 -77.52 -1.25
CA LYS A 2 -11.44 -76.63 -0.06
C LYS A 2 -10.77 -75.29 -0.15
N THR A 3 -11.33 -74.16 0.15
CA THR A 3 -12.65 -73.66 0.59
C THR A 3 -12.48 -72.18 0.74
N PHE A 4 -13.51 -71.40 0.40
CA PHE A 4 -13.69 -69.97 0.72
C PHE A 4 -13.71 -69.70 2.22
N PRO A 5 -13.56 -68.45 2.73
CA PRO A 5 -14.64 -67.46 2.71
C PRO A 5 -14.18 -65.98 2.47
N LEU A 6 -14.91 -65.17 1.79
CA LEU A 6 -16.03 -64.25 2.11
C LEU A 6 -15.80 -63.30 3.31
N HIS A 7 -16.11 -62.05 2.99
CA HIS A 7 -16.51 -60.90 3.80
C HIS A 7 -15.43 -59.90 4.22
N ALA A 8 -15.45 -58.75 3.55
CA ALA A 8 -15.78 -57.50 4.21
C ALA A 8 -16.03 -56.40 3.16
N ILE A 9 -17.28 -56.06 2.98
CA ILE A 9 -17.74 -54.85 2.33
C ILE A 9 -17.47 -53.72 3.30
N ALA A 10 -16.47 -52.87 3.03
CA ALA A 10 -16.31 -51.61 3.70
C ALA A 10 -16.96 -50.52 2.82
N LEU A 11 -18.13 -50.07 3.24
CA LEU A 11 -18.75 -48.84 2.74
C LEU A 11 -17.81 -47.68 3.08
N LEU A 12 -17.09 -47.18 2.08
CA LEU A 12 -16.47 -45.87 2.13
C LEU A 12 -17.55 -44.83 1.73
N VAL A 13 -18.22 -44.30 2.74
CA VAL A 13 -18.98 -43.05 2.58
C VAL A 13 -17.92 -41.95 2.40
N GLY A 14 -17.66 -41.61 1.13
CA GLY A 14 -16.84 -40.47 0.81
C GLY A 14 -17.57 -39.21 1.20
N LEU A 15 -17.20 -38.61 2.32
CA LEU A 15 -17.45 -37.20 2.63
C LEU A 15 -16.72 -36.40 1.56
N LEU A 16 -17.47 -36.00 0.52
CA LEU A 16 -17.09 -34.89 -0.35
C LEU A 16 -17.12 -33.63 0.51
N CYS A 17 -16.04 -33.34 1.19
CA CYS A 17 -15.70 -31.98 1.58
C CYS A 17 -15.47 -31.20 0.27
N TRP A 18 -16.51 -30.57 -0.21
CA TRP A 18 -16.35 -29.44 -1.09
C TRP A 18 -15.64 -28.34 -0.28
N SER A 19 -14.33 -28.39 -0.23
CA SER A 19 -13.55 -27.20 0.00
C SER A 19 -13.84 -26.30 -1.22
N SER A 20 -14.65 -25.29 -1.02
CA SER A 20 -14.67 -24.12 -1.88
C SER A 20 -13.27 -23.50 -1.80
N ASN A 21 -12.36 -24.02 -2.61
CA ASN A 21 -11.14 -23.29 -2.95
C ASN A 21 -11.60 -22.02 -3.66
N GLY A 22 -11.86 -20.98 -2.89
CA GLY A 22 -11.87 -19.62 -3.40
C GLY A 22 -10.48 -19.39 -3.97
N GLN A 23 -10.30 -19.64 -5.25
CA GLN A 23 -9.09 -19.30 -5.98
C GLN A 23 -8.90 -17.80 -5.77
N ALA A 24 -7.90 -17.41 -4.99
CA ALA A 24 -7.60 -16.00 -4.77
C ALA A 24 -7.47 -15.34 -6.15
N ALA A 25 -8.18 -14.23 -6.35
CA ALA A 25 -8.13 -13.52 -7.62
C ALA A 25 -6.66 -13.17 -7.92
N LEU A 26 -6.19 -13.56 -9.12
CA LEU A 26 -4.83 -13.27 -9.55
C LEU A 26 -4.59 -11.76 -9.56
N ARG A 27 -3.46 -11.34 -9.05
CA ARG A 27 -3.03 -9.94 -9.06
C ARG A 27 -2.80 -9.49 -10.51
N GLU A 28 -2.92 -8.21 -10.75
CA GLU A 28 -2.67 -7.63 -12.07
C GLU A 28 -1.44 -6.72 -12.05
N VAL A 29 -0.77 -6.67 -13.17
CA VAL A 29 0.40 -5.81 -13.41
C VAL A 29 0.23 -4.99 -14.69
N ILE A 30 0.83 -3.81 -14.70
CA ILE A 30 1.03 -3.05 -15.94
C ILE A 30 2.51 -2.99 -16.22
N VAL A 31 2.88 -3.41 -17.42
CA VAL A 31 4.27 -3.58 -17.85
C VAL A 31 4.53 -2.80 -19.13
N SER A 32 5.77 -2.39 -19.34
CA SER A 32 6.23 -1.89 -20.64
C SER A 32 6.71 -3.07 -21.48
N HIS A 33 6.17 -3.22 -22.67
CA HIS A 33 6.49 -4.32 -23.59
C HIS A 33 6.46 -3.82 -25.03
N THR A 34 7.31 -4.38 -25.92
CA THR A 34 7.30 -4.02 -27.33
C THR A 34 6.08 -4.60 -28.04
N ASP A 35 5.42 -3.77 -28.84
CA ASP A 35 4.37 -4.20 -29.77
C ASP A 35 4.97 -4.93 -30.99
N GLU A 36 4.13 -5.30 -31.94
CA GLU A 36 4.54 -5.98 -33.18
C GLU A 36 5.50 -5.14 -34.06
N LYS A 37 5.47 -3.81 -33.90
CA LYS A 37 6.36 -2.87 -34.58
C LYS A 37 7.66 -2.62 -33.84
N GLY A 38 7.88 -3.26 -32.68
CA GLY A 38 9.05 -3.07 -31.85
C GLY A 38 9.01 -1.80 -31.00
N VAL A 39 7.87 -1.11 -30.92
CA VAL A 39 7.69 0.10 -30.12
C VAL A 39 7.23 -0.29 -28.71
N LEU A 40 7.85 0.26 -27.67
CA LEU A 40 7.46 0.03 -26.28
C LEU A 40 6.05 0.60 -26.02
N GLN A 41 5.16 -0.25 -25.57
CA GLN A 41 3.80 0.13 -25.15
C GLN A 41 3.51 -0.39 -23.73
N LEU A 42 2.47 0.09 -23.12
CA LEU A 42 2.00 -0.43 -21.83
C LEU A 42 0.95 -1.50 -22.06
N TYR A 43 1.07 -2.58 -21.31
CA TYR A 43 0.13 -3.70 -21.30
C TYR A 43 -0.31 -3.99 -19.87
N ARG A 44 -1.59 -4.28 -19.68
CA ARG A 44 -2.14 -4.79 -18.44
C ARG A 44 -2.43 -6.28 -18.58
N MET A 45 -2.05 -7.06 -17.59
CA MET A 45 -2.22 -8.50 -17.57
C MET A 45 -2.32 -9.00 -16.12
N LYS A 46 -2.79 -10.24 -15.96
CA LYS A 46 -2.69 -10.95 -14.68
C LYS A 46 -1.24 -11.33 -14.39
N GLU A 47 -0.93 -11.60 -13.13
CA GLU A 47 0.42 -11.98 -12.69
C GLU A 47 0.96 -13.27 -13.34
N ASP A 48 0.08 -14.15 -13.81
CA ASP A 48 0.44 -15.34 -14.59
C ASP A 48 0.65 -15.07 -16.09
N GLY A 49 0.53 -13.82 -16.52
CA GLY A 49 0.65 -13.38 -17.90
C GLY A 49 -0.60 -13.53 -18.75
N THR A 50 -1.70 -14.09 -18.20
CA THR A 50 -2.97 -14.22 -18.92
C THR A 50 -3.73 -12.91 -18.98
N GLY A 51 -4.69 -12.81 -19.90
CA GLY A 51 -5.55 -11.62 -20.05
C GLY A 51 -4.80 -10.37 -20.48
N SER A 52 -3.64 -10.52 -21.14
CA SER A 52 -2.83 -9.40 -21.60
C SER A 52 -3.60 -8.52 -22.59
N ARG A 53 -3.63 -7.22 -22.33
CA ARG A 53 -4.22 -6.20 -23.21
C ARG A 53 -3.34 -4.97 -23.31
N GLN A 54 -3.21 -4.42 -24.50
CA GLN A 54 -2.47 -3.18 -24.76
C GLN A 54 -3.28 -1.98 -24.25
N LEU A 55 -2.59 -1.05 -23.56
CA LEU A 55 -3.19 0.16 -22.99
C LEU A 55 -2.80 1.42 -23.77
N THR A 56 -1.61 1.43 -24.40
CA THR A 56 -1.11 2.61 -25.12
C THR A 56 -0.77 2.27 -26.55
N PHE A 57 -0.87 3.26 -27.44
CA PHE A 57 -0.65 3.13 -28.89
C PHE A 57 0.21 4.30 -29.42
N SER A 58 1.28 4.62 -28.69
CA SER A 58 2.17 5.72 -29.02
C SER A 58 3.05 5.37 -30.21
N LYS A 59 3.32 6.36 -31.07
CA LYS A 59 4.26 6.22 -32.19
C LYS A 59 5.71 6.04 -31.70
N HIS A 60 6.06 6.68 -30.59
CA HIS A 60 7.45 6.74 -30.09
C HIS A 60 7.70 5.89 -28.84
N GLY A 61 6.64 5.40 -28.21
CA GLY A 61 6.70 4.47 -27.09
C GLY A 61 6.36 5.05 -25.75
N CYS A 62 5.79 4.16 -24.89
CA CYS A 62 5.41 4.43 -23.52
C CYS A 62 6.15 3.50 -22.56
N ARG A 63 6.56 4.02 -21.39
CA ARG A 63 7.37 3.29 -20.42
C ARG A 63 7.15 3.80 -19.00
N MET A 64 7.73 3.10 -18.02
CA MET A 64 7.74 3.50 -16.59
C MET A 64 6.34 3.75 -16.04
N PRO A 65 5.44 2.76 -16.12
CA PRO A 65 4.10 2.90 -15.56
C PRO A 65 4.13 2.99 -14.03
N SER A 66 3.19 3.73 -13.47
CA SER A 66 2.95 3.85 -12.03
C SER A 66 1.45 3.98 -11.78
N CYS A 67 0.84 2.98 -11.15
CA CYS A 67 -0.55 3.05 -10.71
C CYS A 67 -0.69 3.95 -9.48
N SER A 68 -1.76 4.75 -9.43
CA SER A 68 -2.09 5.48 -8.22
C SER A 68 -2.49 4.54 -7.09
N PRO A 69 -2.23 4.87 -5.82
CA PRO A 69 -2.60 4.03 -4.67
C PRO A 69 -4.08 3.65 -4.61
N ASP A 70 -4.98 4.52 -5.08
CA ASP A 70 -6.41 4.25 -5.17
C ASP A 70 -6.82 3.40 -6.39
N GLY A 71 -5.86 3.04 -7.24
CA GLY A 71 -6.08 2.24 -8.45
C GLY A 71 -6.86 2.93 -9.57
N LYS A 72 -7.12 4.24 -9.47
CA LYS A 72 -7.99 4.97 -10.42
C LYS A 72 -7.25 5.72 -11.51
N LYS A 73 -5.92 5.82 -11.42
CA LYS A 73 -5.09 6.53 -12.39
C LYS A 73 -3.83 5.75 -12.70
N LEU A 74 -3.34 5.93 -13.90
CA LEU A 74 -2.07 5.39 -14.39
C LEU A 74 -1.20 6.55 -14.87
N ALA A 75 -0.07 6.79 -14.20
CA ALA A 75 0.97 7.68 -14.69
C ALA A 75 1.99 6.91 -15.50
N TYR A 76 2.54 7.50 -16.53
CA TYR A 76 3.59 6.91 -17.34
C TYR A 76 4.38 7.94 -18.13
N VAL A 77 5.50 7.51 -18.68
CA VAL A 77 6.35 8.32 -19.54
C VAL A 77 6.09 7.95 -20.99
N GLU A 78 5.79 8.94 -21.82
CA GLU A 78 5.75 8.80 -23.28
C GLU A 78 6.93 9.52 -23.91
N GLN A 79 7.60 8.85 -24.82
CA GLN A 79 8.61 9.49 -25.67
C GLN A 79 7.91 10.39 -26.67
N ILE A 80 8.39 11.60 -26.82
CA ILE A 80 7.96 12.60 -27.79
C ILE A 80 9.16 13.09 -28.59
N ASP A 81 8.96 13.85 -29.65
CA ASP A 81 10.04 14.25 -30.57
C ASP A 81 11.22 14.94 -29.86
N HIS A 82 10.95 15.70 -28.82
CA HIS A 82 11.98 16.49 -28.11
C HIS A 82 12.02 16.23 -26.60
N GLY A 83 11.83 14.99 -26.18
CA GLY A 83 11.93 14.66 -24.76
C GLY A 83 11.07 13.49 -24.29
N LEU A 84 10.78 13.51 -23.00
CA LEU A 84 9.96 12.52 -22.32
C LEU A 84 8.84 13.22 -21.55
N ALA A 85 7.61 13.03 -21.99
CA ALA A 85 6.43 13.61 -21.38
C ALA A 85 5.88 12.73 -20.26
N ILE A 86 5.31 13.32 -19.21
CA ILE A 86 4.50 12.60 -18.22
C ILE A 86 3.04 12.65 -18.63
N ARG A 87 2.45 11.48 -18.80
CA ARG A 87 1.04 11.26 -19.08
C ARG A 87 0.33 10.70 -17.86
N VAL A 88 -0.96 10.97 -17.76
CA VAL A 88 -1.88 10.30 -16.85
C VAL A 88 -3.11 9.88 -17.63
N SER A 89 -3.58 8.67 -17.35
CA SER A 89 -4.80 8.09 -17.92
C SER A 89 -5.62 7.38 -16.84
N ASP A 90 -6.79 6.90 -17.21
CA ASP A 90 -7.47 5.87 -16.45
C ASP A 90 -6.66 4.56 -16.50
N PRO A 91 -6.89 3.59 -15.58
CA PRO A 91 -6.13 2.34 -15.51
C PRO A 91 -6.33 1.42 -16.73
N ASP A 92 -7.32 1.71 -17.57
CA ASP A 92 -7.58 1.01 -18.83
C ASP A 92 -6.96 1.70 -20.06
N GLY A 93 -6.19 2.76 -19.85
CA GLY A 93 -5.49 3.52 -20.89
C GLY A 93 -6.31 4.64 -21.55
N LYS A 94 -7.56 4.85 -21.11
CA LYS A 94 -8.43 5.91 -21.64
C LYS A 94 -8.20 7.26 -20.95
N ASN A 95 -8.85 8.33 -21.47
CA ASN A 95 -8.85 9.68 -20.89
C ASN A 95 -7.42 10.22 -20.65
N VAL A 96 -6.54 10.04 -21.62
CA VAL A 96 -5.12 10.44 -21.53
C VAL A 96 -4.98 11.96 -21.45
N ARG A 97 -4.23 12.42 -20.45
CA ARG A 97 -3.84 13.82 -20.25
C ARG A 97 -2.34 13.96 -20.21
N THR A 98 -1.80 14.99 -20.86
CA THR A 98 -0.40 15.39 -20.70
C THR A 98 -0.26 16.29 -19.49
N LEU A 99 0.56 15.91 -18.52
CA LEU A 99 0.82 16.72 -17.33
C LEU A 99 2.14 17.47 -17.42
N VAL A 100 3.19 16.85 -17.98
CA VAL A 100 4.47 17.50 -18.23
C VAL A 100 4.87 17.21 -19.67
N LYS A 101 5.03 18.26 -20.48
CA LYS A 101 5.28 18.13 -21.92
C LYS A 101 6.75 18.27 -22.28
N GLU A 102 7.52 19.07 -21.51
CA GLU A 102 8.86 19.45 -21.91
C GLU A 102 9.96 18.87 -21.03
N GLY A 103 11.09 18.53 -21.66
CA GLY A 103 12.30 18.05 -21.00
C GLY A 103 12.37 16.54 -20.83
N MET A 104 13.36 16.10 -20.10
CA MET A 104 13.61 14.68 -19.82
C MET A 104 13.00 14.34 -18.46
N ASN A 105 11.78 13.80 -18.46
CA ASN A 105 11.03 13.45 -17.26
C ASN A 105 10.96 11.93 -17.13
N LEU A 106 11.39 11.40 -16.00
CA LEU A 106 11.55 9.96 -15.80
C LEU A 106 10.98 9.55 -14.44
N ILE A 107 10.56 8.29 -14.37
CA ILE A 107 10.19 7.60 -13.13
C ILE A 107 9.15 8.37 -12.31
N PRO A 108 7.95 8.59 -12.86
CA PRO A 108 6.85 9.14 -12.09
C PRO A 108 6.43 8.15 -10.99
N SER A 109 6.14 8.69 -9.81
CA SER A 109 5.60 7.94 -8.67
C SER A 109 4.51 8.78 -8.02
N TRP A 110 3.52 8.13 -7.40
CA TRP A 110 2.42 8.81 -6.76
C TRP A 110 2.71 9.14 -5.31
N PHE A 111 2.15 10.24 -4.86
CA PHE A 111 1.89 10.45 -3.44
C PHE A 111 0.75 9.52 -2.99
N PRO A 112 0.68 9.18 -1.68
CA PRO A 112 -0.36 8.29 -1.18
C PRO A 112 -1.78 8.87 -1.28
N ASP A 113 -1.93 10.18 -1.48
CA ASP A 113 -3.21 10.87 -1.71
C ASP A 113 -3.81 10.59 -3.10
N SER A 114 -3.05 9.98 -4.02
CA SER A 114 -3.45 9.76 -5.43
C SER A 114 -3.76 11.06 -6.20
N GLU A 115 -3.37 12.21 -5.67
CA GLU A 115 -3.61 13.53 -6.27
C GLU A 115 -2.31 14.21 -6.72
N GLN A 116 -1.17 13.80 -6.19
CA GLN A 116 0.13 14.35 -6.54
C GLN A 116 1.06 13.29 -7.12
N LEU A 117 1.92 13.74 -8.05
CA LEU A 117 3.03 12.96 -8.60
C LEU A 117 4.36 13.56 -8.18
N VAL A 118 5.35 12.69 -8.01
CA VAL A 118 6.76 13.03 -7.88
C VAL A 118 7.54 12.34 -9.00
N TRP A 119 8.56 13.00 -9.55
CA TRP A 119 9.40 12.42 -10.60
C TRP A 119 10.79 13.03 -10.61
N MET A 120 11.72 12.40 -11.33
CA MET A 120 13.00 13.03 -11.62
C MET A 120 12.96 13.76 -12.96
N LYS A 121 13.34 15.04 -12.94
CA LYS A 121 13.62 15.85 -14.12
C LYS A 121 15.11 15.88 -14.35
N VAL A 122 15.54 15.41 -15.53
CA VAL A 122 16.95 15.25 -15.88
C VAL A 122 17.39 16.40 -16.76
N LYS A 123 18.61 16.88 -16.51
CA LYS A 123 19.36 17.72 -17.46
C LYS A 123 20.31 16.79 -18.25
N PRO A 124 19.98 16.44 -19.51
CA PRO A 124 20.73 15.44 -20.26
C PRO A 124 22.21 15.82 -20.40
N GLN A 125 23.09 14.83 -20.25
CA GLN A 125 24.50 14.92 -20.58
C GLN A 125 24.91 13.68 -21.37
N PRO A 126 25.67 13.82 -22.45
CA PRO A 126 26.13 12.69 -23.26
C PRO A 126 26.92 11.68 -22.41
N LYS A 127 26.64 10.40 -22.61
CA LYS A 127 27.36 9.28 -21.98
C LYS A 127 27.36 9.28 -20.43
N GLN A 128 26.43 9.99 -19.81
CA GLN A 128 26.26 10.01 -18.37
C GLN A 128 24.94 9.33 -17.98
N ASP A 129 24.94 8.62 -16.84
CA ASP A 129 23.71 8.10 -16.24
C ASP A 129 22.75 9.26 -15.96
N PRO A 130 21.50 9.22 -16.46
CA PRO A 130 20.48 10.22 -16.16
C PRO A 130 20.29 10.50 -14.66
N ALA A 131 20.45 9.49 -13.81
CA ALA A 131 20.32 9.67 -12.36
C ALA A 131 21.39 10.56 -11.76
N ARG A 132 22.55 10.73 -12.40
CA ARG A 132 23.65 11.57 -11.93
C ARG A 132 23.47 13.07 -12.23
N ASN A 133 22.38 13.44 -12.94
CA ASN A 133 22.09 14.84 -13.27
C ASN A 133 20.59 15.11 -13.21
N ALA A 134 19.97 14.75 -12.10
CA ALA A 134 18.54 14.83 -11.90
C ALA A 134 18.16 15.67 -10.67
N GLN A 135 16.98 16.26 -10.73
CA GLN A 135 16.35 16.92 -9.59
C GLN A 135 14.91 16.45 -9.44
N ILE A 136 14.45 16.39 -8.21
CA ILE A 136 13.11 15.90 -7.87
C ILE A 136 12.10 17.04 -8.01
N HIS A 137 11.05 16.77 -8.77
CA HIS A 137 9.91 17.65 -8.95
C HIS A 137 8.64 16.96 -8.49
N ALA A 138 7.65 17.76 -8.09
CA ALA A 138 6.32 17.31 -7.77
C ALA A 138 5.28 18.16 -8.49
N LEU A 139 4.13 17.56 -8.77
CA LEU A 139 3.02 18.20 -9.44
C LEU A 139 1.69 17.78 -8.81
N ASP A 140 0.76 18.70 -8.72
CA ASP A 140 -0.64 18.43 -8.43
C ASP A 140 -1.37 18.07 -9.74
N VAL A 141 -1.95 16.87 -9.80
CA VAL A 141 -2.55 16.32 -11.03
C VAL A 141 -3.80 17.08 -11.46
N ARG A 142 -4.52 17.66 -10.51
CA ARG A 142 -5.74 18.41 -10.78
C ARG A 142 -5.44 19.80 -11.35
N SER A 143 -4.59 20.55 -10.68
CA SER A 143 -4.26 21.93 -11.06
C SER A 143 -3.13 22.02 -12.10
N GLY A 144 -2.32 20.97 -12.26
CA GLY A 144 -1.12 20.99 -13.10
C GLY A 144 0.04 21.79 -12.49
N LYS A 145 -0.07 22.28 -11.26
CA LYS A 145 0.97 23.10 -10.62
C LYS A 145 2.21 22.26 -10.32
N ILE A 146 3.33 22.66 -10.92
CA ILE A 146 4.64 22.02 -10.76
C ILE A 146 5.47 22.79 -9.73
N ARG A 147 6.19 22.06 -8.87
CA ARG A 147 7.20 22.60 -7.96
C ARG A 147 8.44 21.72 -7.94
N ARG A 148 9.61 22.30 -7.70
CA ARG A 148 10.77 21.53 -7.29
C ARG A 148 10.55 21.10 -5.85
N LEU A 149 10.84 19.84 -5.52
CA LEU A 149 10.58 19.33 -4.17
C LEU A 149 11.70 19.73 -3.20
N PHE A 150 12.96 19.57 -3.63
CA PHE A 150 14.12 19.99 -2.86
C PHE A 150 14.56 21.38 -3.35
N THR A 151 14.55 22.38 -2.47
CA THR A 151 14.86 23.78 -2.81
C THR A 151 16.06 24.33 -2.06
N ASP A 152 16.52 23.64 -1.01
CA ASP A 152 17.67 24.04 -0.25
C ASP A 152 18.96 23.95 -1.10
N LYS A 153 19.85 24.93 -0.94
CA LYS A 153 21.08 25.06 -1.74
C LYS A 153 22.02 23.86 -1.60
N GLU A 154 22.12 23.26 -0.39
CA GLU A 154 22.95 22.07 -0.19
C GLU A 154 22.38 20.86 -0.92
N GLN A 155 21.05 20.68 -0.89
CA GLN A 155 20.38 19.63 -1.64
C GLN A 155 20.63 19.75 -3.16
N LEU A 156 20.68 20.99 -3.66
CA LEU A 156 20.84 21.25 -5.09
C LEU A 156 22.28 21.07 -5.62
N LYS A 157 23.27 20.95 -4.73
CA LYS A 157 24.65 20.59 -5.13
C LYS A 157 24.76 19.15 -5.60
N HIS A 158 23.81 18.33 -5.24
CA HIS A 158 23.80 16.89 -5.54
C HIS A 158 22.74 16.54 -6.57
N SER A 159 22.97 15.47 -7.28
CA SER A 159 21.90 14.83 -8.04
C SER A 159 20.96 14.14 -7.07
N ASN A 160 19.65 14.33 -7.30
CA ASN A 160 18.58 13.70 -6.55
C ASN A 160 17.60 13.07 -7.55
N ALA A 161 17.50 11.75 -7.52
CA ALA A 161 16.84 10.95 -8.56
C ALA A 161 15.92 9.86 -7.97
N MET A 162 15.11 9.25 -8.82
CA MET A 162 14.29 8.06 -8.51
C MET A 162 13.47 8.21 -7.22
N PRO A 163 12.66 9.27 -7.07
CA PRO A 163 11.94 9.54 -5.85
C PRO A 163 10.74 8.60 -5.67
N VAL A 164 10.51 8.16 -4.44
CA VAL A 164 9.30 7.41 -4.02
C VAL A 164 8.86 7.91 -2.65
N VAL A 165 7.64 8.41 -2.55
CA VAL A 165 7.06 8.89 -1.27
C VAL A 165 6.64 7.70 -0.42
N SER A 166 6.83 7.80 0.90
CA SER A 166 6.37 6.78 1.85
C SER A 166 4.85 6.63 1.83
N PRO A 167 4.28 5.45 2.14
CA PRO A 167 2.82 5.28 2.20
C PRO A 167 2.11 6.20 3.20
N GLN A 168 2.83 6.69 4.21
CA GLN A 168 2.32 7.67 5.18
C GLN A 168 2.34 9.11 4.65
N GLY A 169 3.09 9.37 3.55
CA GLY A 169 3.20 10.69 2.95
C GLY A 169 4.11 11.68 3.68
N ASP A 170 4.88 11.22 4.66
CA ASP A 170 5.74 12.04 5.52
C ASP A 170 7.21 12.03 5.13
N ARG A 171 7.66 11.00 4.40
CA ARG A 171 9.05 10.79 4.00
C ARG A 171 9.17 10.50 2.50
N ILE A 172 10.38 10.64 1.99
CA ILE A 172 10.72 10.28 0.61
C ILE A 172 12.01 9.45 0.58
N ALA A 173 11.98 8.34 -0.13
CA ALA A 173 13.17 7.61 -0.52
C ALA A 173 13.62 8.07 -1.90
N PHE A 174 14.90 8.26 -2.08
CA PHE A 174 15.47 8.76 -3.34
C PHE A 174 16.92 8.32 -3.49
N VAL A 175 17.47 8.47 -4.68
CA VAL A 175 18.86 8.17 -4.99
C VAL A 175 19.64 9.47 -5.09
N SER A 176 20.83 9.54 -4.46
CA SER A 176 21.66 10.75 -4.52
C SER A 176 23.15 10.40 -4.47
N ASN A 177 23.97 11.23 -5.12
CA ASN A 177 25.42 11.14 -5.12
C ASN A 177 26.10 11.98 -4.01
N ARG A 178 25.38 12.36 -2.98
CA ARG A 178 25.89 13.22 -1.88
C ARG A 178 27.02 12.59 -1.05
N SER A 179 27.17 11.27 -1.11
CA SER A 179 28.31 10.54 -0.51
C SER A 179 29.41 10.17 -1.52
N GLY A 180 29.36 10.72 -2.73
CA GLY A 180 30.26 10.39 -3.85
C GLY A 180 29.59 9.49 -4.88
N GLU A 181 29.18 8.29 -4.50
CA GLU A 181 28.48 7.37 -5.37
C GLU A 181 26.96 7.43 -5.19
N MET A 182 26.23 6.90 -6.17
CA MET A 182 24.76 6.86 -6.12
C MET A 182 24.32 5.89 -5.02
N ARG A 183 23.63 6.39 -4.01
CA ARG A 183 23.12 5.63 -2.86
C ARG A 183 21.65 5.96 -2.61
N VAL A 184 20.95 5.06 -1.92
CA VAL A 184 19.57 5.27 -1.51
C VAL A 184 19.52 5.99 -0.15
N TRP A 185 18.79 7.09 -0.13
CA TRP A 185 18.59 7.98 1.01
C TRP A 185 17.11 8.08 1.37
N VAL A 186 16.83 8.36 2.62
CA VAL A 186 15.51 8.72 3.13
C VAL A 186 15.58 10.05 3.85
N SER A 187 14.61 10.91 3.59
CA SER A 187 14.50 12.24 4.21
C SER A 187 13.05 12.63 4.47
N ALA A 188 12.80 13.77 5.10
CA ALA A 188 11.54 14.48 4.99
C ALA A 188 11.28 14.87 3.52
N LEU A 189 10.03 15.27 3.20
CA LEU A 189 9.63 15.57 1.82
C LEU A 189 10.42 16.72 1.17
N ASP A 190 10.95 17.65 1.95
CA ASP A 190 11.77 18.78 1.50
C ASP A 190 13.26 18.44 1.32
N GLY A 191 13.64 17.20 1.61
CA GLY A 191 15.02 16.73 1.54
C GLY A 191 15.80 16.91 2.85
N SER A 192 15.23 17.55 3.87
CA SER A 192 15.89 17.74 5.16
C SER A 192 16.05 16.42 5.92
N GLY A 193 17.07 16.34 6.79
CA GLY A 193 17.32 15.17 7.61
C GLY A 193 17.66 13.90 6.82
N ALA A 194 18.23 14.03 5.62
CA ALA A 194 18.55 12.90 4.76
C ALA A 194 19.52 11.92 5.45
N LYS A 195 19.14 10.65 5.48
CA LYS A 195 19.95 9.55 6.04
C LYS A 195 20.14 8.47 4.99
N LEU A 196 21.36 7.91 4.95
CA LEU A 196 21.63 6.73 4.12
C LEU A 196 20.79 5.57 4.61
N VAL A 197 20.16 4.85 3.67
CA VAL A 197 19.28 3.72 4.01
C VAL A 197 20.11 2.53 4.52
N SER A 198 21.21 2.22 3.81
CA SER A 198 22.17 1.19 4.22
C SER A 198 23.47 1.35 3.45
N GLU A 199 24.58 0.92 4.06
CA GLU A 199 25.84 0.80 3.34
C GLU A 199 25.75 -0.32 2.29
N PRO A 200 26.45 -0.21 1.14
CA PRO A 200 26.53 -1.27 0.17
C PRO A 200 27.29 -2.48 0.73
N GLN A 201 27.05 -3.67 0.16
CA GLN A 201 27.81 -4.85 0.57
C GLN A 201 29.29 -4.74 0.21
N LYS A 202 29.58 -4.10 -0.92
CA LYS A 202 30.93 -3.77 -1.38
C LYS A 202 30.95 -2.36 -1.95
N GLU A 203 32.03 -1.64 -1.70
CA GLU A 203 32.22 -0.30 -2.26
C GLU A 203 32.67 -0.35 -3.71
N TYR A 204 33.50 -1.33 -4.09
CA TYR A 204 34.17 -1.38 -5.37
C TYR A 204 34.27 -2.80 -5.94
N HIS A 205 34.17 -2.93 -7.25
CA HIS A 205 34.37 -4.20 -7.98
C HIS A 205 35.74 -4.16 -8.65
N GLU A 206 36.69 -4.94 -8.15
CA GLU A 206 38.08 -4.89 -8.54
C GLU A 206 38.31 -5.24 -10.03
N GLU A 207 37.67 -6.29 -10.53
CA GLU A 207 37.81 -6.74 -11.90
C GLU A 207 37.21 -5.77 -12.93
N ILE A 208 36.04 -5.21 -12.62
CA ILE A 208 35.36 -4.23 -13.46
C ILE A 208 35.94 -2.84 -13.32
N LYS A 209 36.66 -2.58 -12.22
CA LYS A 209 37.20 -1.26 -11.82
C LYS A 209 36.10 -0.20 -11.77
N ALA A 210 35.01 -0.54 -11.09
CA ALA A 210 33.85 0.35 -10.94
C ALA A 210 33.22 0.23 -9.55
N PRO A 211 32.62 1.31 -9.02
CA PRO A 211 31.96 1.29 -7.75
C PRO A 211 30.64 0.50 -7.82
N PHE A 212 30.23 -0.04 -6.69
CA PHE A 212 28.86 -0.47 -6.50
C PHE A 212 27.97 0.73 -6.24
N GLU A 213 26.79 0.72 -6.78
CA GLU A 213 25.76 1.74 -6.59
C GLU A 213 24.46 1.12 -6.06
N GLN A 214 23.63 1.98 -5.46
CA GLN A 214 22.30 1.63 -5.00
C GLN A 214 21.28 2.50 -5.72
N LYS A 215 20.24 1.89 -6.27
CA LYS A 215 19.22 2.60 -7.07
C LYS A 215 17.83 2.00 -6.87
N VAL A 216 16.85 2.65 -7.44
CA VAL A 216 15.48 2.13 -7.58
C VAL A 216 14.88 1.77 -6.22
N PRO A 217 14.77 2.74 -5.29
CA PRO A 217 14.09 2.48 -4.03
C PRO A 217 12.60 2.21 -4.25
N ALA A 218 12.04 1.34 -3.42
CA ALA A 218 10.61 1.06 -3.36
C ALA A 218 10.17 0.82 -1.92
N TRP A 219 9.16 1.53 -1.46
CA TRP A 219 8.57 1.33 -0.13
C TRP A 219 7.63 0.12 -0.13
N SER A 220 7.65 -0.68 0.94
CA SER A 220 6.60 -1.65 1.20
C SER A 220 5.27 -0.93 1.47
N PRO A 221 4.12 -1.56 1.19
CA PRO A 221 2.80 -0.94 1.41
C PRO A 221 2.54 -0.49 2.84
N ASP A 222 3.14 -1.15 3.82
CA ASP A 222 3.05 -0.77 5.25
C ASP A 222 4.07 0.29 5.68
N GLY A 223 5.01 0.68 4.79
CA GLY A 223 6.05 1.68 5.05
C GLY A 223 7.16 1.24 6.00
N LYS A 224 7.24 -0.06 6.33
CA LYS A 224 8.27 -0.58 7.25
C LYS A 224 9.57 -0.95 6.56
N TRP A 225 9.52 -1.25 5.26
CA TRP A 225 10.64 -1.76 4.49
C TRP A 225 10.89 -0.92 3.24
N ILE A 226 12.15 -0.93 2.81
CA ILE A 226 12.59 -0.37 1.54
C ILE A 226 13.32 -1.46 0.77
N ALA A 227 12.86 -1.77 -0.43
CA ALA A 227 13.62 -2.56 -1.37
C ALA A 227 14.45 -1.63 -2.27
N HIS A 228 15.67 -2.05 -2.61
CA HIS A 228 16.51 -1.31 -3.55
C HIS A 228 17.42 -2.26 -4.35
N TRP A 229 17.80 -1.83 -5.51
CA TRP A 229 18.84 -2.48 -6.31
C TRP A 229 20.23 -2.08 -5.83
N GLU A 230 21.18 -3.02 -5.89
CA GLU A 230 22.59 -2.80 -5.66
C GLU A 230 23.42 -3.59 -6.68
N GLY A 231 24.40 -2.96 -7.28
CA GLY A 231 25.27 -3.57 -8.28
C GLY A 231 26.21 -2.57 -8.94
N VAL A 232 27.00 -3.02 -9.87
CA VAL A 232 27.81 -2.17 -10.75
C VAL A 232 26.91 -1.54 -11.80
N GLU A 233 27.08 -0.23 -12.05
CA GLU A 233 26.27 0.52 -13.00
C GLU A 233 26.28 -0.09 -14.41
N MET A 234 25.11 -0.22 -15.01
CA MET A 234 24.94 -0.79 -16.36
C MET A 234 25.69 -0.01 -17.45
N ILE A 235 26.02 1.27 -17.21
CA ILE A 235 26.79 2.09 -18.18
C ILE A 235 28.17 1.50 -18.48
N HIS A 236 28.67 0.61 -17.63
CA HIS A 236 29.92 -0.12 -17.86
C HIS A 236 29.75 -1.33 -18.78
N MET A 237 28.52 -1.70 -19.17
CA MET A 237 28.25 -2.80 -20.10
C MET A 237 28.57 -2.39 -21.55
N SER A 238 28.88 -3.37 -22.39
CA SER A 238 29.26 -3.18 -23.77
C SER A 238 28.21 -2.41 -24.60
N LYS A 239 26.94 -2.61 -24.37
CA LYS A 239 25.87 -1.86 -25.06
C LYS A 239 25.92 -0.34 -24.84
N PHE A 240 26.56 0.13 -23.75
CA PHE A 240 26.76 1.54 -23.48
C PHE A 240 28.16 2.04 -23.83
N THR A 241 29.17 1.19 -23.67
CA THR A 241 30.55 1.53 -24.01
C THR A 241 30.81 1.47 -25.50
N GLY A 242 30.00 0.73 -26.28
CA GLY A 242 30.19 0.46 -27.70
C GLY A 242 31.28 -0.55 -27.99
N VAL A 243 31.92 -1.14 -26.98
CA VAL A 243 32.96 -2.16 -27.11
C VAL A 243 32.42 -3.52 -26.67
N PRO A 244 32.17 -4.47 -27.58
CA PRO A 244 31.63 -5.78 -27.22
C PRO A 244 32.55 -6.52 -26.25
N ASN A 245 32.01 -6.88 -25.08
CA ASN A 245 32.68 -7.70 -24.08
C ASN A 245 31.65 -8.54 -23.31
N PRO A 246 31.22 -9.69 -23.87
CA PRO A 246 30.18 -10.53 -23.22
C PRO A 246 30.57 -11.05 -21.86
N GLN A 247 31.85 -11.33 -21.61
CA GLN A 247 32.31 -11.79 -20.28
C GLN A 247 32.15 -10.69 -19.23
N ARG A 248 32.61 -9.47 -19.55
CA ARG A 248 32.44 -8.31 -18.68
C ARG A 248 30.97 -8.03 -18.40
N ASP A 249 30.12 -8.08 -19.42
CA ASP A 249 28.67 -7.89 -19.27
C ASP A 249 28.05 -8.93 -18.35
N GLN A 250 28.51 -10.19 -18.44
CA GLN A 250 28.05 -11.26 -17.55
C GLN A 250 28.48 -11.03 -16.10
N ILE A 251 29.72 -10.58 -15.89
CA ILE A 251 30.24 -10.23 -14.56
C ILE A 251 29.41 -9.08 -13.97
N ILE A 252 29.21 -8.00 -14.72
CA ILE A 252 28.39 -6.87 -14.29
C ILE A 252 26.97 -7.33 -13.91
N ALA A 253 26.33 -8.10 -14.78
CA ALA A 253 24.97 -8.64 -14.50
C ALA A 253 24.96 -9.56 -13.28
N SER A 254 26.07 -10.24 -12.96
CA SER A 254 26.17 -11.07 -11.76
C SER A 254 26.18 -10.26 -10.46
N THR A 255 26.51 -8.97 -10.51
CA THR A 255 26.50 -8.07 -9.35
C THR A 255 25.09 -7.60 -8.98
N PHE A 256 24.13 -7.72 -9.90
CA PHE A 256 22.77 -7.19 -9.70
C PHE A 256 21.99 -7.95 -8.65
N HIS A 257 21.72 -7.30 -7.55
CA HIS A 257 20.95 -7.87 -6.46
C HIS A 257 19.93 -6.86 -5.93
N VAL A 258 18.80 -7.39 -5.53
CA VAL A 258 17.80 -6.67 -4.75
C VAL A 258 18.04 -6.92 -3.26
N TRP A 259 18.04 -5.86 -2.50
CA TRP A 259 18.14 -5.84 -1.06
C TRP A 259 16.86 -5.29 -0.47
N VAL A 260 16.51 -5.78 0.71
CA VAL A 260 15.42 -5.27 1.54
C VAL A 260 16.01 -4.83 2.87
N VAL A 261 15.64 -3.66 3.32
CA VAL A 261 16.12 -3.07 4.58
C VAL A 261 14.96 -2.40 5.29
N GLY A 262 14.95 -2.44 6.62
CA GLY A 262 13.99 -1.69 7.41
C GLY A 262 14.06 -0.18 7.10
N SER A 263 12.95 0.52 7.14
CA SER A 263 12.92 1.98 6.93
C SER A 263 13.70 2.78 7.99
N ASP A 264 14.15 2.12 9.03
CA ASP A 264 15.07 2.61 10.06
C ASP A 264 16.56 2.31 9.77
N GLY A 265 16.86 1.67 8.64
CA GLY A 265 18.19 1.25 8.22
C GLY A 265 18.64 -0.10 8.80
N LYS A 266 17.81 -0.79 9.57
CA LYS A 266 18.15 -2.07 10.21
C LYS A 266 17.60 -3.27 9.42
N ASN A 267 18.00 -4.47 9.86
CA ASN A 267 17.49 -5.74 9.31
C ASN A 267 17.68 -5.87 7.79
N ARG A 268 18.83 -5.41 7.28
CA ARG A 268 19.15 -5.52 5.86
C ARG A 268 19.35 -6.98 5.45
N ARG A 269 18.69 -7.41 4.39
CA ARG A 269 18.85 -8.74 3.82
C ARG A 269 18.86 -8.71 2.29
N LYS A 270 19.50 -9.70 1.69
CA LYS A 270 19.50 -9.92 0.24
C LYS A 270 18.21 -10.68 -0.15
N ALA A 271 17.39 -10.08 -1.01
CA ALA A 271 16.22 -10.75 -1.57
C ALA A 271 16.58 -11.68 -2.75
N GLY A 272 17.69 -11.40 -3.45
CA GLY A 272 18.22 -12.24 -4.50
C GLY A 272 18.74 -11.47 -5.71
N ARG A 273 19.12 -12.22 -6.78
CA ARG A 273 19.58 -11.62 -8.03
C ARG A 273 18.44 -10.93 -8.76
N GLY A 274 18.73 -9.80 -9.38
CA GLY A 274 17.78 -9.03 -10.17
C GLY A 274 17.93 -7.54 -9.99
N ASP A 275 17.05 -6.81 -10.66
CA ASP A 275 16.96 -5.37 -10.63
C ASP A 275 15.49 -4.91 -10.48
N ASP A 276 15.28 -3.61 -10.55
CA ASP A 276 13.98 -2.93 -10.63
C ASP A 276 12.96 -3.41 -9.56
N PRO A 277 13.34 -3.39 -8.27
CA PRO A 277 12.45 -3.86 -7.22
C PRO A 277 11.18 -3.01 -7.11
N THR A 278 10.07 -3.69 -6.85
CA THR A 278 8.81 -3.07 -6.46
C THR A 278 8.08 -3.97 -5.46
N TRP A 279 7.00 -3.49 -4.88
CA TRP A 279 6.20 -4.23 -3.93
C TRP A 279 4.82 -4.52 -4.51
N SER A 280 4.37 -5.75 -4.37
CA SER A 280 2.97 -6.09 -4.62
C SER A 280 2.07 -5.46 -3.55
N PRO A 281 0.77 -5.26 -3.85
CA PRO A 281 -0.15 -4.63 -2.90
C PRO A 281 -0.32 -5.39 -1.58
N ASP A 282 -0.06 -6.70 -1.59
CA ASP A 282 -0.12 -7.58 -0.42
C ASP A 282 1.24 -7.79 0.28
N GLY A 283 2.26 -6.98 -0.05
CA GLY A 283 3.49 -6.88 0.70
C GLY A 283 4.62 -7.82 0.28
N PHE A 284 4.56 -8.39 -0.93
CA PHE A 284 5.67 -9.16 -1.49
C PHE A 284 6.60 -8.26 -2.28
N VAL A 285 7.92 -8.42 -2.08
CA VAL A 285 8.91 -7.76 -2.91
C VAL A 285 9.05 -8.50 -4.24
N THR A 286 9.06 -7.75 -5.33
CA THR A 286 9.26 -8.27 -6.67
C THR A 286 10.56 -7.74 -7.26
N ARG A 287 11.18 -8.53 -8.10
CA ARG A 287 12.43 -8.18 -8.79
C ARG A 287 12.43 -8.73 -10.19
N ALA A 288 12.91 -7.96 -11.14
CA ALA A 288 13.15 -8.41 -12.49
C ALA A 288 14.48 -9.16 -12.57
N PHE A 289 14.51 -10.29 -13.25
CA PHE A 289 15.71 -11.08 -13.43
C PHE A 289 15.84 -11.49 -14.91
N PRO A 290 16.95 -11.15 -15.59
CA PRO A 290 17.16 -11.59 -16.96
C PRO A 290 17.22 -13.11 -17.04
N ASP A 291 16.29 -13.76 -17.74
CA ASP A 291 16.37 -15.18 -18.07
C ASP A 291 16.66 -15.36 -19.57
N PRO A 292 17.90 -15.65 -19.95
CA PRO A 292 18.28 -15.80 -21.36
C PRO A 292 17.59 -16.98 -22.03
N ARG A 293 17.09 -17.98 -21.28
CA ARG A 293 16.42 -19.16 -21.83
C ARG A 293 15.00 -18.85 -22.30
N ARG A 294 14.37 -17.81 -21.71
CA ARG A 294 12.99 -17.43 -21.99
C ARG A 294 12.84 -16.17 -22.86
N GLY A 295 13.97 -15.56 -23.24
CA GLY A 295 13.98 -14.37 -24.11
C GLY A 295 13.44 -13.09 -23.49
N GLY A 296 13.31 -13.06 -22.14
CA GLY A 296 12.87 -11.89 -21.41
C GLY A 296 13.09 -12.06 -19.90
N PRO A 297 12.93 -11.00 -19.10
CA PRO A 297 13.13 -11.09 -17.68
C PRO A 297 12.06 -11.96 -17.02
N LEU A 298 12.50 -12.76 -16.05
CA LEU A 298 11.65 -13.45 -15.10
C LEU A 298 11.39 -12.50 -13.94
N VAL A 299 10.14 -12.30 -13.58
CA VAL A 299 9.79 -11.55 -12.39
C VAL A 299 9.61 -12.53 -11.23
N MET A 300 10.42 -12.36 -10.21
CA MET A 300 10.34 -13.15 -8.96
C MET A 300 9.59 -12.33 -7.91
N VAL A 301 8.70 -12.99 -7.20
CA VAL A 301 7.94 -12.41 -6.08
C VAL A 301 8.36 -13.13 -4.81
N GLU A 302 8.71 -12.38 -3.79
CA GLU A 302 9.18 -12.91 -2.52
C GLU A 302 8.62 -12.08 -1.36
N SER A 303 8.32 -12.70 -0.23
CA SER A 303 7.91 -11.96 0.96
C SER A 303 9.05 -11.09 1.50
N ALA A 304 8.73 -10.06 2.28
CA ALA A 304 9.74 -9.25 2.96
C ALA A 304 10.64 -10.08 3.90
N THR A 305 10.15 -11.21 4.38
CA THR A 305 10.86 -12.15 5.28
C THR A 305 11.61 -13.25 4.55
N GLY A 306 11.41 -13.42 3.23
CA GLY A 306 12.15 -14.39 2.42
C GLY A 306 11.43 -15.72 2.18
N ASP A 307 10.13 -15.82 2.49
CA ASP A 307 9.37 -17.05 2.30
C ASP A 307 8.90 -17.20 0.84
N LYS A 308 9.17 -18.36 0.27
CA LYS A 308 8.77 -18.94 -1.03
C LYS A 308 8.62 -17.95 -2.22
N PRO A 309 9.54 -18.00 -3.19
CA PRO A 309 9.43 -17.21 -4.42
C PRO A 309 8.26 -17.73 -5.28
N LEU A 310 7.42 -16.79 -5.75
CA LEU A 310 6.47 -17.02 -6.84
C LEU A 310 7.11 -16.54 -8.14
N SER A 311 7.00 -17.35 -9.21
CA SER A 311 7.46 -16.95 -10.53
C SER A 311 6.31 -16.35 -11.32
N ILE A 312 6.46 -15.10 -11.73
CA ILE A 312 5.58 -14.48 -12.71
C ILE A 312 6.19 -14.69 -14.08
N VAL A 313 5.47 -15.32 -14.99
CA VAL A 313 5.91 -15.56 -16.34
C VAL A 313 5.33 -14.47 -17.25
N PRO A 314 6.15 -13.54 -17.73
CA PRO A 314 5.69 -12.59 -18.73
C PRO A 314 5.70 -13.21 -20.13
N PRO A 315 4.78 -12.80 -21.00
CA PRO A 315 4.88 -13.12 -22.42
C PRO A 315 5.92 -12.21 -23.08
N ARG A 316 6.98 -12.84 -23.60
CA ARG A 316 7.90 -12.38 -24.68
C ARG A 316 8.58 -11.01 -24.61
N ARG A 317 9.92 -11.02 -24.84
CA ARG A 317 10.91 -10.02 -25.28
C ARG A 317 10.78 -8.54 -24.85
N ASN A 318 11.87 -7.98 -24.30
CA ASN A 318 12.14 -6.57 -24.00
C ASN A 318 11.18 -5.92 -23.00
N TRP A 319 11.39 -6.24 -21.73
CA TRP A 319 10.67 -5.63 -20.60
C TRP A 319 11.35 -4.33 -20.16
N GLY A 320 10.49 -3.32 -19.91
CA GLY A 320 10.83 -2.20 -19.07
C GLY A 320 10.23 -2.37 -17.67
N ARG A 321 10.26 -1.31 -16.89
CA ARG A 321 9.62 -1.26 -15.56
C ARG A 321 8.16 -1.66 -15.61
N PHE A 322 7.70 -2.22 -14.51
CA PHE A 322 6.30 -2.56 -14.30
C PHE A 322 5.77 -1.96 -12.99
N THR A 323 4.47 -1.90 -12.86
CA THR A 323 3.79 -1.54 -11.63
C THR A 323 2.68 -2.55 -11.34
N TRP A 324 2.47 -2.85 -10.07
CA TRP A 324 1.31 -3.59 -9.63
C TRP A 324 0.07 -2.71 -9.75
N VAL A 325 -1.00 -3.28 -10.24
CA VAL A 325 -2.32 -2.68 -10.07
C VAL A 325 -2.69 -2.88 -8.61
N PRO A 326 -3.00 -1.83 -7.84
CA PRO A 326 -3.49 -2.00 -6.48
C PRO A 326 -4.62 -3.01 -6.50
N LEU A 327 -4.62 -3.93 -5.54
CA LEU A 327 -5.76 -4.82 -5.38
C LEU A 327 -6.97 -3.91 -5.32
N GLN A 328 -7.74 -3.87 -6.40
CA GLN A 328 -9.11 -3.45 -6.23
C GLN A 328 -9.66 -4.52 -5.29
N THR A 329 -9.62 -4.26 -3.99
CA THR A 329 -10.69 -4.80 -3.19
C THR A 329 -11.89 -4.47 -4.06
N GLU A 330 -12.52 -5.52 -4.66
CA GLU A 330 -13.90 -5.35 -5.13
C GLU A 330 -14.46 -4.37 -4.13
N GLU A 331 -15.06 -3.27 -4.58
CA GLU A 331 -15.83 -2.44 -3.68
C GLU A 331 -16.87 -3.39 -3.06
N LYS A 332 -16.42 -4.22 -2.11
CA LYS A 332 -17.24 -4.62 -1.00
C LYS A 332 -17.55 -3.28 -0.40
N THR A 333 -18.65 -2.74 -0.89
CA THR A 333 -19.32 -1.53 -0.45
C THR A 333 -18.68 -1.00 0.82
N GLY A 334 -17.69 -0.07 0.68
CA GLY A 334 -17.00 0.55 1.79
C GLY A 334 -15.49 0.29 1.86
N ALA A 335 -14.64 1.15 1.25
CA ALA A 335 -13.22 1.19 1.61
C ALA A 335 -13.14 1.30 3.13
N LYS A 336 -12.44 0.37 3.80
CA LYS A 336 -12.30 0.41 5.27
C LYS A 336 -11.64 1.74 5.64
N ALA A 337 -12.41 2.62 6.25
CA ALA A 337 -11.84 3.83 6.80
C ALA A 337 -10.87 3.43 7.93
N PRO A 338 -9.66 4.02 7.98
CA PRO A 338 -8.70 3.67 9.02
C PRO A 338 -9.31 3.98 10.40
N ILE A 339 -9.26 2.99 11.29
CA ILE A 339 -9.67 3.14 12.68
C ILE A 339 -8.43 3.50 13.48
N VAL A 340 -8.43 4.69 14.06
CA VAL A 340 -7.29 5.21 14.85
C VAL A 340 -7.29 4.56 16.23
N SER A 341 -8.47 4.42 16.85
CA SER A 341 -8.65 3.75 18.13
C SER A 341 -10.09 3.30 18.31
N SER A 342 -10.31 2.34 19.19
CA SER A 342 -11.64 1.87 19.56
C SER A 342 -11.77 1.73 21.08
N PHE A 343 -12.97 1.96 21.61
CA PHE A 343 -13.31 1.90 23.00
C PHE A 343 -14.67 1.25 23.17
N GLU A 344 -14.84 0.53 24.25
CA GLU A 344 -16.12 -0.06 24.61
C GLU A 344 -16.37 0.05 26.12
N GLY A 345 -17.61 0.08 26.50
CA GLY A 345 -17.98 0.24 27.90
C GLY A 345 -19.47 0.40 28.14
N ARG A 346 -19.80 1.02 29.27
CA ARG A 346 -21.19 1.29 29.70
C ARG A 346 -21.49 2.76 29.66
N VAL A 347 -22.74 3.10 29.34
CA VAL A 347 -23.21 4.48 29.25
C VAL A 347 -24.64 4.63 29.81
N TYR A 348 -24.93 5.74 30.46
CA TYR A 348 -26.29 6.07 30.83
C TYR A 348 -27.11 6.47 29.60
N VAL A 349 -28.23 5.78 29.38
CA VAL A 349 -29.13 5.95 28.21
C VAL A 349 -30.46 6.63 28.56
N GLY A 350 -30.57 7.20 29.75
CA GLY A 350 -31.76 7.89 30.22
C GLY A 350 -32.55 7.14 31.32
N PRO A 351 -33.57 7.77 31.94
CA PRO A 351 -34.36 7.12 32.98
C PRO A 351 -35.10 5.91 32.38
N GLY A 352 -34.85 4.76 32.97
CA GLY A 352 -35.44 3.51 32.54
C GLY A 352 -36.98 3.61 32.45
N PHE A 353 -37.52 3.09 31.35
CA PHE A 353 -38.89 2.56 31.16
C PHE A 353 -40.14 3.44 31.20
N ARG A 354 -40.15 4.70 31.54
CA ARG A 354 -41.39 5.47 31.47
C ARG A 354 -41.27 6.81 30.76
N LYS A 355 -41.72 6.82 29.48
CA LYS A 355 -42.14 8.02 28.71
C LYS A 355 -41.05 9.02 28.30
N LYS A 356 -40.16 8.63 27.38
CA LYS A 356 -39.63 9.50 26.31
C LYS A 356 -38.87 8.64 25.31
N ALA A 357 -38.77 9.11 24.04
CA ALA A 357 -37.99 8.44 23.01
C ALA A 357 -36.60 8.07 23.55
N PRO A 358 -36.10 6.87 23.29
CA PRO A 358 -34.76 6.49 23.72
C PRO A 358 -33.74 7.49 23.18
N ASP A 359 -32.71 7.79 23.96
CA ASP A 359 -31.55 8.54 23.51
C ASP A 359 -31.07 7.92 22.17
N PRO A 360 -30.62 8.74 21.20
CA PRO A 360 -30.19 8.21 19.93
C PRO A 360 -29.14 7.11 20.13
N THR A 361 -29.37 5.99 19.46
CA THR A 361 -28.51 4.80 19.54
C THR A 361 -27.17 5.01 18.84
N GLU A 362 -27.01 6.15 18.16
CA GLU A 362 -25.82 6.49 17.37
C GLU A 362 -25.42 7.95 17.59
N ARG A 363 -24.13 8.21 17.69
CA ARG A 363 -23.59 9.55 17.87
C ARG A 363 -22.37 9.78 17.02
N ILE A 364 -22.25 11.00 16.49
CA ILE A 364 -21.07 11.48 15.77
C ILE A 364 -20.51 12.64 16.57
N ILE A 365 -19.35 12.46 17.17
CA ILE A 365 -18.67 13.44 18.01
C ILE A 365 -17.51 14.04 17.23
N LYS A 366 -17.56 15.35 16.98
CA LYS A 366 -16.60 16.08 16.14
C LYS A 366 -15.83 17.15 16.92
N THR A 367 -16.11 17.31 18.21
CA THR A 367 -15.54 18.37 19.06
C THR A 367 -15.20 17.84 20.45
N GLN A 368 -14.25 18.50 21.11
CA GLN A 368 -13.88 18.21 22.48
C GLN A 368 -15.08 18.33 23.45
N ALA A 369 -15.91 19.36 23.30
CA ALA A 369 -17.09 19.53 24.12
C ALA A 369 -18.10 18.38 23.99
N GLY A 370 -18.31 17.88 22.75
CA GLY A 370 -19.14 16.70 22.51
C GLY A 370 -18.57 15.43 23.14
N TYR A 371 -17.24 15.28 23.12
CA TYR A 371 -16.54 14.19 23.77
C TYR A 371 -16.68 14.23 25.27
N ASP A 372 -16.46 15.39 25.92
CA ASP A 372 -16.61 15.56 27.35
C ASP A 372 -18.05 15.32 27.79
N ALA A 373 -19.04 15.77 27.01
CA ALA A 373 -20.46 15.50 27.27
C ALA A 373 -20.79 14.00 27.18
N PHE A 374 -20.17 13.26 26.26
CA PHE A 374 -20.34 11.81 26.17
C PHE A 374 -19.69 11.09 27.34
N VAL A 375 -18.45 11.43 27.68
CA VAL A 375 -17.70 10.85 28.81
C VAL A 375 -18.46 11.11 30.13
N GLY A 376 -19.10 12.26 30.26
CA GLY A 376 -19.96 12.58 31.41
C GLY A 376 -21.14 11.63 31.62
N LYS A 377 -21.55 10.88 30.59
CA LYS A 377 -22.58 9.84 30.66
C LYS A 377 -22.05 8.45 31.04
N ILE A 378 -20.74 8.28 31.18
CA ILE A 378 -20.14 7.00 31.55
C ILE A 378 -20.21 6.82 33.07
N PRO A 379 -20.71 5.68 33.58
CA PRO A 379 -20.76 5.42 35.00
C PRO A 379 -19.36 5.45 35.64
N LYS A 380 -19.15 6.28 36.65
CA LYS A 380 -17.90 6.38 37.41
C LYS A 380 -17.62 5.17 38.31
N ARG A 381 -18.64 4.40 38.61
CA ARG A 381 -18.57 3.17 39.41
C ARG A 381 -19.19 2.01 38.65
N THR A 382 -18.71 0.80 38.92
CA THR A 382 -19.28 -0.41 38.34
C THR A 382 -20.67 -0.66 38.93
N ILE A 383 -21.56 -1.28 38.16
CA ILE A 383 -22.83 -1.76 38.64
C ILE A 383 -22.57 -3.06 39.39
N SER A 384 -22.65 -3.02 40.71
CA SER A 384 -22.32 -4.12 41.59
C SER A 384 -23.29 -4.17 42.76
N LYS A 385 -23.45 -5.36 43.39
CA LYS A 385 -24.22 -5.51 44.64
C LYS A 385 -23.46 -5.02 45.87
N THR A 386 -22.17 -4.71 45.75
CA THR A 386 -21.37 -4.16 46.86
C THR A 386 -21.64 -2.67 47.04
N ASN A 387 -21.63 -2.20 48.30
CA ASN A 387 -21.81 -0.79 48.64
C ASN A 387 -20.65 -0.32 49.53
N PRO A 388 -19.80 0.64 49.07
CA PRO A 388 -19.84 1.29 47.74
C PRO A 388 -19.35 0.37 46.63
N SER A 389 -19.93 0.52 45.42
CA SER A 389 -19.48 -0.21 44.20
C SER A 389 -18.06 0.18 43.84
N PRO A 390 -17.22 -0.73 43.29
CA PRO A 390 -15.88 -0.41 42.85
C PRO A 390 -15.83 0.67 41.74
N PRO A 391 -14.75 1.42 41.62
CA PRO A 391 -14.53 2.35 40.50
C PRO A 391 -14.68 1.66 39.14
N SER A 392 -15.22 2.38 38.17
CA SER A 392 -15.31 1.89 36.79
C SER A 392 -13.93 1.82 36.17
N LYS A 393 -13.69 0.76 35.40
CA LYS A 393 -12.46 0.57 34.58
C LYS A 393 -12.65 1.04 33.13
N ASP A 394 -13.72 1.77 32.83
CA ASP A 394 -14.00 2.24 31.48
C ASP A 394 -12.85 3.09 30.95
N PRO A 395 -12.29 2.76 29.75
CA PRO A 395 -11.09 3.41 29.21
C PRO A 395 -11.30 4.90 28.90
N LEU A 396 -12.53 5.33 28.55
CA LEU A 396 -12.81 6.73 28.23
C LEU A 396 -12.85 7.63 29.50
N LEU A 397 -13.00 7.07 30.68
CA LEU A 397 -12.89 7.85 31.94
C LEU A 397 -11.48 8.38 32.18
N LYS A 398 -10.45 7.75 31.56
CA LYS A 398 -9.05 8.24 31.56
C LYS A 398 -8.84 9.40 30.58
N LYS A 399 -9.87 9.77 29.82
CA LYS A 399 -9.86 10.84 28.81
C LYS A 399 -8.65 10.73 27.85
N PRO A 400 -8.49 9.61 27.10
CA PRO A 400 -7.45 9.49 26.11
C PRO A 400 -7.51 10.67 25.13
N PRO A 401 -6.37 11.28 24.75
CA PRO A 401 -6.34 12.45 23.89
C PRO A 401 -6.83 12.08 22.48
N ILE A 402 -7.79 12.84 21.96
CA ILE A 402 -8.29 12.73 20.59
C ILE A 402 -8.16 14.09 19.92
N ASP A 403 -7.40 14.15 18.84
CA ASP A 403 -7.26 15.36 18.02
C ASP A 403 -8.52 15.56 17.15
N PHE A 404 -9.47 16.34 17.64
CA PHE A 404 -10.73 16.62 16.93
C PHE A 404 -10.57 17.58 15.73
N ASP A 405 -9.40 18.10 15.46
CA ASP A 405 -9.15 18.82 14.21
C ASP A 405 -8.92 17.82 13.05
N LYS A 406 -8.31 16.68 13.35
CA LYS A 406 -8.00 15.61 12.38
C LYS A 406 -8.96 14.42 12.45
N HIS A 407 -9.62 14.20 13.58
CA HIS A 407 -10.41 13.00 13.83
C HIS A 407 -11.84 13.32 14.31
N MET A 408 -12.69 12.31 14.26
CA MET A 408 -14.02 12.31 14.87
C MET A 408 -14.26 10.96 15.53
N MET A 409 -15.12 10.92 16.54
CA MET A 409 -15.51 9.70 17.22
C MET A 409 -16.93 9.31 16.82
N LEU A 410 -17.10 8.08 16.38
CA LEU A 410 -18.38 7.46 16.02
C LEU A 410 -18.78 6.50 17.12
N VAL A 411 -19.98 6.63 17.64
CA VAL A 411 -20.46 5.84 18.79
C VAL A 411 -21.73 5.10 18.41
N ALA A 412 -21.73 3.79 18.60
CA ALA A 412 -22.91 2.96 18.58
C ALA A 412 -23.29 2.57 20.00
N ILE A 413 -24.54 2.83 20.38
CA ILE A 413 -25.05 2.56 21.72
C ILE A 413 -26.11 1.46 21.63
N ARG A 414 -26.08 0.55 22.57
CA ARG A 414 -27.10 -0.47 22.79
C ARG A 414 -27.79 -0.22 24.13
N SER A 415 -29.07 0.11 24.06
CA SER A 415 -29.87 0.46 25.25
C SER A 415 -30.56 -0.73 25.90
N ASP A 416 -30.63 -1.87 25.20
CA ASP A 416 -31.33 -3.10 25.67
C ASP A 416 -30.41 -4.08 26.41
N SER A 417 -29.13 -3.74 26.59
CA SER A 417 -28.17 -4.56 27.33
C SER A 417 -27.15 -3.71 28.08
N MET A 418 -26.84 -4.09 29.28
CA MET A 418 -25.76 -3.56 30.10
C MET A 418 -24.51 -4.48 30.14
N TYR A 419 -24.58 -5.63 29.48
CA TYR A 419 -23.52 -6.65 29.51
C TYR A 419 -22.90 -6.91 28.13
N VAL A 420 -23.68 -6.78 27.06
CA VAL A 420 -23.25 -7.12 25.72
C VAL A 420 -23.07 -5.83 24.90
N THR A 421 -21.87 -5.57 24.48
CA THR A 421 -21.51 -4.40 23.66
C THR A 421 -21.82 -4.65 22.18
N PRO A 422 -22.20 -3.59 21.42
CA PRO A 422 -22.20 -3.65 19.96
C PRO A 422 -20.80 -4.04 19.46
N LYS A 423 -20.70 -4.83 18.40
CA LYS A 423 -19.44 -5.18 17.75
C LYS A 423 -19.29 -4.47 16.43
N LEU A 424 -18.09 -3.99 16.14
CA LEU A 424 -17.78 -3.44 14.85
C LEU A 424 -17.53 -4.58 13.84
N GLU A 425 -18.28 -4.59 12.76
CA GLU A 425 -18.03 -5.48 11.63
C GLU A 425 -17.06 -4.83 10.64
N SER A 426 -17.36 -3.61 10.20
CA SER A 426 -16.50 -2.86 9.29
C SER A 426 -16.82 -1.36 9.29
N VAL A 427 -15.87 -0.56 8.87
CA VAL A 427 -16.09 0.86 8.51
C VAL A 427 -15.64 1.04 7.09
N GLY A 428 -16.53 1.48 6.23
CA GLY A 428 -16.25 1.64 4.81
C GLY A 428 -16.84 2.92 4.25
N ALA A 429 -16.43 3.31 3.04
CA ALA A 429 -16.97 4.46 2.35
C ALA A 429 -17.63 4.03 1.03
N GLU A 430 -18.87 4.45 0.81
CA GLU A 430 -19.56 4.29 -0.46
C GLU A 430 -19.83 5.67 -1.03
N LYS A 431 -19.26 5.95 -2.22
CA LYS A 431 -19.29 7.29 -2.80
C LYS A 431 -18.77 8.33 -1.80
N ASN A 432 -19.65 9.20 -1.28
CA ASN A 432 -19.29 10.22 -0.28
C ASN A 432 -19.81 9.88 1.13
N THR A 433 -20.46 8.73 1.33
CA THR A 433 -21.05 8.31 2.62
C THR A 433 -20.11 7.35 3.33
N LEU A 434 -19.85 7.59 4.62
CA LEU A 434 -19.18 6.63 5.49
C LEU A 434 -20.21 5.64 6.02
N LEU A 435 -19.99 4.35 5.76
CA LEU A 435 -20.83 3.27 6.26
C LEU A 435 -20.15 2.62 7.46
N VAL A 436 -20.86 2.55 8.58
CA VAL A 436 -20.41 1.90 9.83
C VAL A 436 -21.28 0.68 10.06
N HIS A 437 -20.74 -0.49 9.81
CA HIS A 437 -21.45 -1.76 10.00
C HIS A 437 -21.27 -2.26 11.42
N ILE A 438 -22.39 -2.37 12.13
CA ILE A 438 -22.44 -2.78 13.54
C ILE A 438 -23.21 -4.09 13.65
N ILE A 439 -22.67 -5.01 14.43
CA ILE A 439 -23.37 -6.23 14.84
C ILE A 439 -23.85 -6.02 16.26
N ASP A 440 -25.14 -6.17 16.49
CA ASP A 440 -25.73 -6.29 17.82
C ASP A 440 -25.87 -7.77 18.17
N PRO A 441 -25.00 -8.33 19.03
CA PRO A 441 -25.07 -9.76 19.39
C PRO A 441 -26.44 -10.08 20.01
N ASP A 442 -26.97 -11.28 19.73
CA ASP A 442 -28.24 -11.71 20.31
C ASP A 442 -28.10 -11.95 21.83
N LEU A 443 -29.10 -11.50 22.58
CA LEU A 443 -29.11 -11.58 24.04
C LEU A 443 -29.62 -12.91 24.58
N GLY A 444 -30.18 -13.76 23.70
CA GLY A 444 -30.85 -14.99 24.14
C GLY A 444 -31.88 -14.70 25.25
N GLU A 445 -31.93 -15.60 26.25
CA GLU A 445 -32.87 -15.51 27.39
C GLU A 445 -32.53 -14.39 28.41
N THR A 446 -31.36 -13.75 28.29
CA THR A 446 -30.93 -12.71 29.23
C THR A 446 -31.63 -11.35 29.05
N ARG A 447 -32.51 -11.27 28.07
CA ARG A 447 -33.19 -10.01 27.65
C ARG A 447 -33.98 -9.31 28.77
N PHE A 448 -34.50 -10.06 29.71
CA PHE A 448 -35.38 -9.52 30.76
C PHE A 448 -34.66 -8.90 32.01
N LEU A 449 -33.43 -9.30 32.28
CA LEU A 449 -32.70 -8.83 33.48
C LEU A 449 -32.05 -7.46 33.31
N ASN A 450 -31.94 -6.96 32.08
CA ASN A 450 -31.10 -5.82 31.73
C ASN A 450 -31.81 -4.46 31.67
N GLN A 451 -33.11 -4.45 31.76
CA GLN A 451 -33.92 -3.24 31.48
C GLN A 451 -34.14 -2.30 32.68
N MET A 452 -33.64 -2.65 33.86
CA MET A 452 -34.05 -1.95 35.10
C MET A 452 -33.26 -0.70 35.49
N GLN A 453 -32.14 -0.36 34.85
CA GLN A 453 -31.23 0.65 35.40
C GLN A 453 -30.88 1.84 34.49
N GLY A 454 -31.45 1.96 33.31
CA GLY A 454 -31.15 3.08 32.41
C GLY A 454 -29.68 3.12 31.92
N VAL A 455 -29.01 1.98 31.96
CA VAL A 455 -27.61 1.80 31.50
C VAL A 455 -27.59 0.87 30.31
N GLY A 456 -26.95 1.32 29.24
CA GLY A 456 -26.63 0.54 28.06
C GLY A 456 -25.13 0.29 27.92
N THR A 457 -24.77 -0.32 26.80
CA THR A 457 -23.36 -0.50 26.38
C THR A 457 -23.06 0.34 25.15
N TYR A 458 -21.80 0.67 24.96
CA TYR A 458 -21.36 1.40 23.76
C TYR A 458 -20.13 0.78 23.14
N LEU A 459 -20.02 0.96 21.82
CA LEU A 459 -18.80 0.87 21.04
C LEU A 459 -18.51 2.26 20.47
N ALA A 460 -17.31 2.77 20.70
CA ALA A 460 -16.83 4.03 20.14
C ALA A 460 -15.57 3.77 19.30
N ILE A 461 -15.52 4.33 18.12
CA ILE A 461 -14.34 4.27 17.22
C ILE A 461 -13.92 5.68 16.84
N VAL A 462 -12.60 5.91 16.77
CA VAL A 462 -12.02 7.15 16.29
C VAL A 462 -11.56 6.92 14.86
N VAL A 463 -12.02 7.78 13.97
CA VAL A 463 -11.71 7.74 12.53
C VAL A 463 -11.24 9.12 12.04
N PRO A 464 -10.51 9.22 10.93
CA PRO A 464 -10.17 10.51 10.33
C PRO A 464 -11.42 11.35 10.07
N LYS A 465 -11.31 12.64 10.34
CA LYS A 465 -12.39 13.61 10.09
C LYS A 465 -12.66 13.73 8.60
N ARG A 466 -13.91 13.69 8.21
CA ARG A 466 -14.30 13.81 6.79
C ARG A 466 -15.53 14.68 6.61
N LYS A 467 -15.67 15.22 5.41
CA LYS A 467 -16.90 15.84 4.93
C LYS A 467 -17.78 14.76 4.31
N GLY A 468 -19.07 14.84 4.50
CA GLY A 468 -20.04 13.90 3.93
C GLY A 468 -20.88 13.17 4.98
N PRO A 469 -21.95 12.50 4.56
CA PRO A 469 -22.85 11.78 5.44
C PRO A 469 -22.18 10.55 6.06
N ILE A 470 -22.66 10.18 7.26
CA ILE A 470 -22.25 8.98 7.97
C ILE A 470 -23.51 8.17 8.25
N LYS A 471 -23.50 6.90 7.87
CA LYS A 471 -24.63 6.00 8.04
C LYS A 471 -24.20 4.77 8.83
N PHE A 472 -24.90 4.51 9.92
CA PHE A 472 -24.75 3.28 10.67
C PHE A 472 -25.69 2.22 10.13
N LEU A 473 -25.17 1.04 9.88
CA LEU A 473 -25.89 -0.14 9.39
C LEU A 473 -25.78 -1.21 10.47
N ARG A 474 -26.90 -1.50 11.14
CA ARG A 474 -26.93 -2.46 12.26
C ARG A 474 -27.63 -3.75 11.82
N LYS A 475 -27.03 -4.88 12.19
CA LYS A 475 -27.63 -6.21 12.03
C LYS A 475 -27.59 -6.98 13.34
N LYS A 476 -28.55 -7.87 13.56
CA LYS A 476 -28.49 -8.83 14.66
C LYS A 476 -27.43 -9.89 14.39
N GLY A 477 -26.58 -10.15 15.38
CA GLY A 477 -25.61 -11.25 15.34
C GLY A 477 -26.23 -12.57 15.82
N ASN A 478 -25.50 -13.65 15.61
CA ASN A 478 -25.81 -14.93 16.25
C ASN A 478 -25.59 -14.82 17.76
N PRO A 479 -26.28 -15.63 18.59
CA PRO A 479 -26.01 -15.70 20.02
C PRO A 479 -24.52 -16.04 20.25
N GLU A 480 -23.90 -15.35 21.21
CA GLU A 480 -22.54 -15.70 21.61
C GLU A 480 -22.52 -17.10 22.24
N PRO A 481 -21.53 -17.97 21.94
CA PRO A 481 -21.35 -19.21 22.68
C PRO A 481 -21.07 -18.86 24.16
N ARG A 482 -21.71 -19.59 25.06
CA ARG A 482 -21.62 -19.44 26.53
C ARG A 482 -20.24 -19.81 27.05
#